data_7b205c379a6333be3d84f0ee06315427
#
_entry.id   7b205c379a6333be3d84f0ee06315427
#
_cell.length_a   1.000
_cell.length_b   1.000
_cell.length_c   1.000
_cell.angle_alpha   90.00
_cell.angle_beta   90.00
_cell.angle_gamma   90.00
#
_symmetry.space_group_name_H-M   'P 1'
#
loop_
_entity.id
_entity.type
_entity.pdbx_description
1 polymer ?
#
loop_
_entity_poly.entity_id
_entity_poly.type
_entity_poly.pdbx_seq_one_letter_code
_entity_poly.pdbx_strand_id
1 'polypeptide(L)' 'MSEATTTAAVPRFFVEAALSAGAVLALPADVARHAQVLRLQPGDALALFDGTGGQYRARLVEIDKRSAVAQLDAFEP' A
#
# COMPACT_ATOMS: atom_id res chain seq x y z
N MET A 1 -22.16 -12.24 -1.38
CA MET A 1 -21.70 -11.80 -1.15
C MET A 1 -20.93 -11.15 -0.90
N SER A 2 -20.78 -11.09 -0.76
CA SER A 2 -20.13 -10.43 -0.33
C SER A 2 -19.53 -9.68 -0.68
N GLU A 3 -19.37 -9.52 -0.96
CA GLU A 3 -18.72 -8.82 -1.17
C GLU A 3 -18.47 -7.86 -0.94
N ALA A 4 -18.80 -7.74 -0.80
CA ALA A 4 -18.61 -6.78 -0.54
C ALA A 4 -17.91 -6.24 0.11
N THR A 5 -18.03 -6.50 0.39
CA THR A 5 -17.43 -6.11 1.18
C THR A 5 -16.37 -5.66 1.14
N THR A 6 -16.03 -6.01 1.25
CA THR A 6 -14.87 -5.80 1.13
C THR A 6 -14.43 -4.67 0.62
N THR A 7 -15.07 -4.19 -0.07
CA THR A 7 -14.68 -3.17 -0.77
C THR A 7 -14.02 -2.16 -0.11
N ALA A 8 -14.34 -1.84 0.98
CA ALA A 8 -13.80 -0.69 1.54
C ALA A 8 -12.62 -0.87 2.38
N ALA A 9 -12.22 -2.00 2.59
CA ALA A 9 -11.31 -2.25 3.68
C ALA A 9 -9.84 -2.28 3.30
N VAL A 10 -9.47 -1.57 2.26
CA VAL A 10 -8.07 -1.52 1.85
C VAL A 10 -7.29 -0.68 2.85
N PRO A 11 -6.20 -1.21 3.42
CA PRO A 11 -5.38 -0.44 4.33
C PRO A 11 -4.74 0.76 3.63
N ARG A 12 -4.64 1.86 4.33
CA ARG A 12 -4.04 3.08 3.83
C ARG A 12 -2.84 3.45 4.67
N PHE A 13 -1.75 3.81 4.01
CA PHE A 13 -0.52 4.16 4.71
C PHE A 13 0.01 5.50 4.20
N PHE A 14 0.43 6.33 5.13
CA PHE A 14 1.11 7.57 4.80
C PHE A 14 2.60 7.27 4.55
N VAL A 15 3.14 7.80 3.46
CA VAL A 15 4.56 7.67 3.16
C VAL A 15 5.14 9.02 2.77
N GLU A 16 6.34 9.30 3.25
CA GLU A 16 7.05 10.52 2.91
C GLU A 16 8.00 10.25 1.77
N ALA A 17 7.45 9.99 0.61
CA ALA A 17 8.25 9.68 -0.56
C ALA A 17 7.53 10.17 -1.80
N ALA A 18 8.27 10.35 -2.86
CA ALA A 18 7.66 10.71 -4.14
C ALA A 18 6.91 9.51 -4.67
N LEU A 19 5.62 9.67 -4.87
CA LEU A 19 4.77 8.60 -5.39
C LEU A 19 4.44 8.87 -6.84
N SER A 20 4.43 7.83 -7.64
CA SER A 20 3.98 7.95 -9.02
C SER A 20 3.39 6.64 -9.51
N ALA A 21 2.41 6.73 -10.38
CA ALA A 21 1.75 5.56 -10.92
C ALA A 21 2.73 4.69 -11.69
N GLY A 22 2.66 3.40 -11.49
CA GLY A 22 3.54 2.45 -12.13
C GLY A 22 4.87 2.22 -11.44
N ALA A 23 5.18 2.99 -10.40
CA ALA A 23 6.45 2.85 -9.70
C ALA A 23 6.43 1.67 -8.75
N VAL A 24 7.61 1.12 -8.52
CA VAL A 24 7.82 0.12 -7.48
C VAL A 24 8.56 0.81 -6.35
N LEU A 25 8.05 0.73 -5.17
CA LEU A 25 8.55 1.49 -4.04
C LEU A 25 8.83 0.61 -2.83
N ALA A 26 10.03 0.75 -2.29
CA ALA A 26 10.35 0.15 -1.01
C ALA A 26 9.68 0.98 0.07
N LEU A 27 8.84 0.37 0.87
CA LEU A 27 8.08 1.08 1.90
C LEU A 27 8.97 1.44 3.08
N PRO A 28 8.72 2.58 3.73
CA PRO A 28 9.45 2.91 4.96
C PRO A 28 9.28 1.82 6.01
N ALA A 29 10.25 1.74 6.90
CA ALA A 29 10.29 0.69 7.91
C ALA A 29 9.04 0.63 8.78
N ASP A 30 8.51 1.78 9.17
CA ASP A 30 7.30 1.82 9.99
C ASP A 30 6.07 1.32 9.22
N VAL A 31 5.99 1.64 7.95
CA VAL A 31 4.90 1.15 7.09
C VAL A 31 5.04 -0.35 6.87
N ALA A 32 6.26 -0.82 6.62
CA ALA A 32 6.50 -2.24 6.44
C ALA A 32 6.09 -3.03 7.69
N ARG A 33 6.42 -2.49 8.86
CA ARG A 33 6.05 -3.11 10.12
C ARG A 33 4.53 -3.17 10.29
N HIS A 34 3.86 -2.08 9.97
CA HIS A 34 2.41 -2.03 10.07
C HIS A 34 1.76 -3.04 9.11
N ALA A 35 2.30 -3.16 7.91
CA ALA A 35 1.81 -4.16 6.96
C ALA A 35 1.94 -5.58 7.51
N GLN A 36 3.02 -5.85 8.23
CA GLN A 36 3.19 -7.15 8.88
C GLN A 36 2.17 -7.39 9.98
N VAL A 37 1.91 -6.37 10.79
CA VAL A 37 0.91 -6.47 11.85
C VAL A 37 -0.46 -6.78 11.25
N LEU A 38 -0.77 -6.21 10.10
CA LEU A 38 -2.02 -6.47 9.40
C LEU A 38 -2.00 -7.79 8.62
N ARG A 39 -0.86 -8.46 8.61
CA ARG A 39 -0.69 -9.76 7.93
C ARG A 39 -0.93 -9.68 6.43
N LEU A 40 -0.51 -8.60 5.82
CA LEU A 40 -0.59 -8.46 4.38
C LEU A 40 0.34 -9.43 3.69
N GLN A 41 -0.07 -9.89 2.52
CA GLN A 41 0.66 -10.86 1.72
C GLN A 41 0.95 -10.26 0.35
N PRO A 42 1.95 -10.76 -0.38
CA PRO A 42 2.13 -10.35 -1.77
C PRO A 42 0.83 -10.54 -2.56
N GLY A 43 0.47 -9.53 -3.32
CA GLY A 43 -0.78 -9.50 -4.07
C GLY A 43 -1.89 -8.75 -3.36
N ASP A 44 -1.78 -8.50 -2.07
CA ASP A 44 -2.82 -7.79 -1.34
C ASP A 44 -2.84 -6.31 -1.73
N ALA A 45 -4.03 -5.76 -1.81
CA ALA A 45 -4.23 -4.36 -2.16
C ALA A 45 -3.97 -3.46 -0.96
N LEU A 46 -3.41 -2.30 -1.22
CA LEU A 46 -3.25 -1.25 -0.23
C LEU A 46 -3.31 0.10 -0.93
N ALA A 47 -3.35 1.16 -0.17
CA ALA A 47 -3.32 2.51 -0.71
C ALA A 47 -2.23 3.30 -0.02
N LEU A 48 -1.53 4.12 -0.78
CA LEU A 48 -0.46 4.96 -0.27
C LEU A 48 -0.79 6.42 -0.55
N PHE A 49 -0.52 7.27 0.42
CA PHE A 49 -0.74 8.70 0.24
C PHE A 49 0.40 9.47 0.89
N ASP A 50 0.69 10.63 0.33
CA ASP A 50 1.80 11.46 0.80
C ASP A 50 1.34 12.82 1.36
N GLY A 51 0.06 13.02 1.51
CA GLY A 51 -0.47 14.25 2.09
C GLY A 51 -0.66 15.37 1.10
N THR A 52 -0.35 15.16 -0.17
CA THR A 52 -0.51 16.20 -1.19
C THR A 52 -1.88 16.17 -1.88
N GLY A 53 -2.75 15.30 -1.42
CA GLY A 53 -4.08 15.13 -2.01
C GLY A 53 -4.18 13.83 -2.78
N GLY A 54 -5.29 13.12 -2.61
CA GLY A 54 -5.48 11.85 -3.28
C GLY A 54 -4.63 10.74 -2.71
N GLN A 55 -4.66 9.63 -3.36
CA GLN A 55 -3.89 8.45 -2.94
C GLN A 55 -3.56 7.61 -4.16
N TYR A 56 -2.63 6.67 -3.97
CA TYR A 56 -2.27 5.72 -5.01
C TYR A 56 -2.75 4.34 -4.61
N ARG A 57 -3.42 3.67 -5.51
CA ARG A 57 -3.75 2.25 -5.34
C ARG A 57 -2.47 1.47 -5.60
N ALA A 58 -2.23 0.49 -4.76
CA ALA A 58 -1.00 -0.28 -4.86
C ALA A 58 -1.25 -1.73 -4.50
N ARG A 59 -0.28 -2.56 -4.81
CA ARG A 59 -0.27 -3.96 -4.39
C ARG A 59 1.05 -4.28 -3.75
N LEU A 60 0.99 -5.06 -2.70
CA LEU A 60 2.20 -5.54 -2.07
C LEU A 60 2.88 -6.53 -3.00
N VAL A 61 4.17 -6.35 -3.24
CA VAL A 61 4.96 -7.22 -4.09
C VAL A 61 5.78 -8.19 -3.25
N GLU A 62 6.37 -7.68 -2.19
CA GLU A 62 7.21 -8.45 -1.30
C GLU A 62 7.02 -7.98 0.11
N ILE A 63 7.13 -8.88 1.06
CA ILE A 63 7.14 -8.51 2.46
C ILE A 63 8.01 -9.51 3.22
N ASP A 64 8.84 -8.99 4.13
CA ASP A 64 9.55 -9.83 5.05
C ASP A 64 9.66 -9.10 6.40
N LYS A 65 10.50 -9.58 7.29
CA LYS A 65 10.49 -9.10 8.69
C LYS A 65 10.73 -7.61 8.83
N ARG A 66 11.49 -7.01 7.95
CA ARG A 66 11.91 -5.62 8.09
C ARG A 66 11.62 -4.76 6.89
N SER A 67 11.16 -5.34 5.83
CA SER A 67 10.97 -4.60 4.60
C SER A 67 9.73 -5.03 3.86
N ALA A 68 9.23 -4.15 3.05
CA ALA A 68 8.13 -4.44 2.17
C ALA A 68 8.27 -3.58 0.93
N VAL A 69 7.81 -4.12 -0.19
CA VAL A 69 7.85 -3.44 -1.47
C VAL A 69 6.46 -3.46 -2.05
N ALA A 70 6.01 -2.33 -2.56
CA ALA A 70 4.72 -2.21 -3.19
C ALA A 70 4.87 -1.69 -4.60
N GLN A 71 3.98 -2.11 -5.47
CA GLN A 71 3.85 -1.55 -6.81
C GLN A 71 2.65 -0.63 -6.82
N LEU A 72 2.87 0.61 -7.25
CA LEU A 72 1.82 1.59 -7.36
C LEU A 72 1.13 1.41 -8.70
N ASP A 73 -0.19 1.32 -8.68
CA ASP A 73 -0.95 1.06 -9.91
C ASP A 73 -1.53 2.35 -10.49
N ALA A 74 -2.37 3.04 -9.76
CA ALA A 74 -3.06 4.20 -10.28
C ALA A 74 -3.27 5.25 -9.20
N PHE A 75 -3.30 6.51 -9.62
CA PHE A 75 -3.60 7.61 -8.74
C PHE A 75 -5.11 7.82 -8.64
N GLU A 76 -5.59 8.00 -7.43
CA GLU A 76 -6.99 8.32 -7.16
C GLU A 76 -7.04 9.69 -6.50
N PRO A 77 -7.55 10.68 -7.19
CA PRO A 77 -7.62 12.04 -6.62
C PRO A 77 -8.54 12.15 -5.43
#